data_744f72e0b5e5182f69795973455a2205
#
_entry.id   744f72e0b5e5182f69795973455a2205
#
_cell.length_a   1.000
_cell.length_b   1.000
_cell.length_c   1.000
_cell.angle_alpha   90.00
_cell.angle_beta   90.00
_cell.angle_gamma   90.00
#
_symmetry.space_group_name_H-M   'P 1'
#
loop_
_entity.id
_entity.type
_entity.pdbx_description
1 polymer ?
#
loop_
_entity_poly.entity_id
_entity_poly.type
_entity_poly.pdbx_seq_one_letter_code
_entity_poly.pdbx_strand_id
1 'polypeptide(L)'
;MQPVRALLLTDVVDSTRLSQQLGDQAMARLWAAHDRVARDLLPPWRGREIDKTDGMLLMFDSAADAARYALAYHQALAGLQPPLAARAGLHVGPVLLRENLPEDV
;
A
#
# COMPACT_ATOMS: atom_id res chain seq x y z
N MET A 1 19.61 18.05 8.08
CA MET A 1 18.65 18.18 6.94
C MET A 1 17.85 16.90 6.81
N GLN A 2 16.55 17.01 6.76
CA GLN A 2 15.68 15.87 6.57
C GLN A 2 15.67 15.48 5.09
N PRO A 3 15.78 14.17 4.80
CA PRO A 3 15.73 13.73 3.40
C PRO A 3 14.33 13.89 2.83
N VAL A 4 14.28 14.23 1.53
CA VAL A 4 13.02 14.28 0.79
C VAL A 4 12.67 12.86 0.34
N ARG A 5 11.44 12.45 0.58
CA ARG A 5 10.93 11.13 0.23
C ARG A 5 9.56 11.25 -0.39
N ALA A 6 9.16 10.19 -1.08
CA ALA A 6 7.80 10.06 -1.59
C ALA A 6 7.03 9.10 -0.69
N LEU A 7 5.87 9.52 -0.23
CA LEU A 7 4.94 8.69 0.53
C LEU A 7 3.76 8.35 -0.35
N LEU A 8 3.41 7.08 -0.39
CA LEU A 8 2.26 6.59 -1.15
C LEU A 8 1.27 5.96 -0.18
N LEU A 9 0.07 6.50 -0.13
CA LEU A 9 -1.02 5.96 0.67
C LEU A 9 -1.99 5.25 -0.27
N THR A 10 -2.27 3.97 0.00
CA THR A 10 -3.21 3.18 -0.80
C THR A 10 -4.41 2.77 0.03
N ASP A 11 -5.57 2.65 -0.63
CA ASP A 11 -6.81 2.25 0.00
C ASP A 11 -7.66 1.48 -1.01
N VAL A 12 -8.06 0.26 -0.67
CA VAL A 12 -8.88 -0.59 -1.54
C VAL A 12 -10.31 -0.08 -1.56
N VAL A 13 -10.85 0.10 -2.75
CA VAL A 13 -12.20 0.63 -2.98
C VAL A 13 -13.23 -0.46 -2.78
N ASP A 14 -14.35 -0.12 -2.15
CA ASP A 14 -15.51 -1.00 -1.99
C ASP A 14 -15.22 -2.31 -1.27
N SER A 15 -14.22 -2.33 -0.38
CA SER A 15 -13.83 -3.55 0.33
C SER A 15 -14.96 -4.10 1.20
N THR A 16 -15.74 -3.23 1.84
CA THR A 16 -16.86 -3.65 2.68
C THR A 16 -17.94 -4.36 1.86
N ARG A 17 -18.30 -3.78 0.72
CA ARG A 17 -19.29 -4.38 -0.19
C ARG A 17 -18.81 -5.73 -0.69
N LEU A 18 -17.54 -5.81 -1.08
CA LEU A 18 -16.94 -7.04 -1.57
C LEU A 18 -16.90 -8.11 -0.50
N SER A 19 -16.58 -7.73 0.73
CA SER A 19 -16.59 -8.64 1.89
C SER A 19 -17.98 -9.23 2.13
N GLN A 20 -19.02 -8.42 2.01
CA GLN A 20 -20.40 -8.90 2.15
C GLN A 20 -20.79 -9.88 1.05
N GLN A 21 -20.29 -9.68 -0.17
CA GLN A 21 -20.59 -10.57 -1.29
C GLN A 21 -19.84 -11.90 -1.22
N LEU A 22 -18.59 -11.87 -0.78
CA LEU A 22 -17.70 -13.04 -0.79
C LEU A 22 -17.80 -13.89 0.47
N GLY A 23 -18.09 -13.26 1.61
CA GLY A 23 -18.00 -13.91 2.90
C GLY A 23 -16.57 -13.88 3.47
N ASP A 24 -16.44 -14.20 4.76
CA ASP A 24 -15.23 -13.96 5.51
C ASP A 24 -14.01 -14.75 5.00
N GLN A 25 -14.21 -16.04 4.68
CA GLN A 25 -13.09 -16.89 4.26
C GLN A 25 -12.54 -16.47 2.90
N ALA A 26 -13.43 -16.23 1.94
CA ALA A 26 -13.01 -15.80 0.60
C ALA A 26 -12.37 -14.42 0.65
N MET A 27 -12.90 -13.52 1.48
CA MET A 27 -12.33 -12.19 1.63
C MET A 27 -10.95 -12.24 2.29
N ALA A 28 -10.76 -13.12 3.27
CA ALA A 28 -9.44 -13.30 3.91
C ALA A 28 -8.40 -13.78 2.90
N ARG A 29 -8.77 -14.69 2.01
CA ARG A 29 -7.87 -15.16 0.94
C ARG A 29 -7.54 -14.04 -0.04
N LEU A 30 -8.52 -13.21 -0.37
CA LEU A 30 -8.32 -12.08 -1.27
C LEU A 30 -7.40 -11.03 -0.65
N TRP A 31 -7.58 -10.73 0.64
CA TRP A 31 -6.68 -9.82 1.36
C TRP A 31 -5.26 -10.38 1.42
N ALA A 32 -5.11 -11.69 1.64
CA ALA A 32 -3.78 -12.30 1.63
C ALA A 32 -3.11 -12.17 0.27
N ALA A 33 -3.87 -12.35 -0.81
CA ALA A 33 -3.36 -12.17 -2.18
C ALA A 33 -2.98 -10.72 -2.44
N HIS A 34 -3.81 -9.75 -1.99
CA HIS A 34 -3.52 -8.33 -2.08
C HIS A 34 -2.19 -8.00 -1.39
N ASP A 35 -2.04 -8.44 -0.14
CA ASP A 35 -0.85 -8.11 0.65
C ASP A 35 0.41 -8.70 0.03
N ARG A 36 0.32 -9.90 -0.51
CA ARG A 36 1.44 -10.55 -1.21
C ARG A 36 1.87 -9.73 -2.42
N VAL A 37 0.91 -9.36 -3.26
CA VAL A 37 1.19 -8.57 -4.47
C VAL A 37 1.78 -7.21 -4.09
N ALA A 38 1.18 -6.55 -3.11
CA ALA A 38 1.62 -5.22 -2.69
C ALA A 38 3.05 -5.25 -2.17
N ARG A 39 3.43 -6.28 -1.41
CA ARG A 39 4.77 -6.43 -0.85
C ARG A 39 5.78 -6.90 -1.87
N ASP A 40 5.41 -7.83 -2.74
CA ASP A 40 6.31 -8.36 -3.77
C ASP A 40 6.74 -7.30 -4.78
N LEU A 41 5.94 -6.26 -4.95
CA LEU A 41 6.25 -5.15 -5.86
C LEU A 41 7.16 -4.08 -5.26
N LEU A 42 7.43 -4.12 -3.95
CA LEU A 42 8.26 -3.10 -3.31
C LEU A 42 9.73 -3.12 -3.74
N PRO A 43 10.42 -4.30 -3.75
CA PRO A 43 11.86 -4.33 -4.03
C PRO A 43 12.28 -3.70 -5.36
N PRO A 44 11.57 -3.90 -6.50
CA PRO A 44 12.00 -3.31 -7.77
C PRO A 44 12.15 -1.80 -7.73
N TRP A 45 11.38 -1.12 -6.89
CA TRP A 45 11.42 0.35 -6.77
C TRP A 45 11.87 0.82 -5.40
N ARG A 46 12.51 -0.07 -4.62
CA ARG A 46 13.08 0.23 -3.29
C ARG A 46 12.04 0.80 -2.33
N GLY A 47 10.80 0.33 -2.45
CA GLY A 47 9.72 0.75 -1.57
C GLY A 47 9.83 0.09 -0.20
N ARG A 48 9.32 0.80 0.81
CA ARG A 48 9.27 0.30 2.19
C ARG A 48 7.86 0.46 2.73
N GLU A 49 7.39 -0.57 3.41
CA GLU A 49 6.13 -0.51 4.13
C GLU A 49 6.35 0.20 5.44
N ILE A 50 5.64 1.30 5.65
CA ILE A 50 5.74 2.09 6.88
C ILE A 50 4.63 1.69 7.86
N ASP A 51 3.41 1.53 7.34
CA ASP A 51 2.27 1.15 8.16
C ASP A 51 1.25 0.41 7.31
N LYS A 52 0.48 -0.45 7.96
CA LYS A 52 -0.64 -1.14 7.34
C LYS A 52 -1.77 -1.25 8.33
N THR A 53 -2.85 -0.55 8.05
CA THR A 53 -4.11 -0.66 8.77
C THR A 53 -5.20 -1.02 7.75
N ASP A 54 -6.16 -0.14 7.49
CA ASP A 54 -7.16 -0.34 6.42
C ASP A 54 -6.58 -0.14 5.03
N GLY A 55 -5.48 0.61 4.94
CA GLY A 55 -4.71 0.81 3.74
C GLY A 55 -3.23 0.64 4.04
N MET A 56 -2.37 0.90 3.07
CA MET A 56 -0.93 0.81 3.24
C MET A 56 -0.29 2.18 3.09
N LEU A 57 0.64 2.50 3.98
CA LEU A 57 1.52 3.65 3.84
C LEU A 57 2.90 3.15 3.44
N LEU A 58 3.36 3.58 2.27
CA LEU A 58 4.62 3.14 1.67
C LEU A 58 5.53 4.33 1.47
N MET A 59 6.84 4.09 1.53
CA MET A 59 7.83 5.13 1.32
C MET A 59 8.80 4.74 0.22
N PHE A 60 9.13 5.71 -0.64
CA PHE A 60 10.07 5.54 -1.75
C PHE A 60 11.08 6.68 -1.73
N ASP A 61 12.25 6.44 -2.30
CA ASP A 61 13.29 7.47 -2.38
C ASP A 61 12.96 8.55 -3.40
N SER A 62 12.09 8.26 -4.38
CA SER A 62 11.72 9.23 -5.40
C SER A 62 10.24 9.12 -5.77
N ALA A 63 9.68 10.24 -6.26
CA ALA A 63 8.32 10.25 -6.77
C ALA A 63 8.17 9.35 -8.00
N ALA A 64 9.21 9.24 -8.83
CA ALA A 64 9.18 8.38 -10.01
C ALA A 64 9.02 6.91 -9.62
N ASP A 65 9.77 6.45 -8.61
CA ASP A 65 9.65 5.07 -8.12
C ASP A 65 8.27 4.81 -7.52
N ALA A 66 7.75 5.76 -6.75
CA ALA A 66 6.41 5.64 -6.16
C ALA A 66 5.34 5.55 -7.26
N ALA A 67 5.46 6.35 -8.32
CA ALA A 67 4.51 6.34 -9.43
C ALA A 67 4.55 5.03 -10.21
N ARG A 68 5.75 4.50 -10.45
CA ARG A 68 5.93 3.21 -11.13
C ARG A 68 5.36 2.06 -10.30
N TYR A 69 5.60 2.08 -9.00
CA TYR A 69 4.99 1.12 -8.09
C TYR A 69 3.47 1.20 -8.16
N ALA A 70 2.91 2.40 -8.06
CA ALA A 70 1.46 2.60 -8.09
C ALA A 70 0.83 2.03 -9.35
N LEU A 71 1.46 2.24 -10.50
CA LEU A 71 0.99 1.70 -11.77
C LEU A 71 1.00 0.17 -11.77
N ALA A 72 2.12 -0.43 -11.36
CA ALA A 72 2.26 -1.88 -11.28
C ALA A 72 1.27 -2.48 -10.27
N TYR A 73 1.09 -1.80 -9.15
CA TYR A 73 0.14 -2.21 -8.10
C TYR A 73 -1.30 -2.25 -8.64
N HIS A 74 -1.74 -1.18 -9.32
CA HIS A 74 -3.07 -1.15 -9.91
C HIS A 74 -3.27 -2.26 -10.95
N GLN A 75 -2.27 -2.51 -11.78
CA GLN A 75 -2.32 -3.58 -12.78
C GLN A 75 -2.42 -4.96 -12.13
N ALA A 76 -1.64 -5.19 -11.07
CA ALA A 76 -1.65 -6.46 -10.35
C ALA A 76 -3.00 -6.70 -9.66
N LEU A 77 -3.58 -5.67 -9.06
CA LEU A 77 -4.89 -5.79 -8.41
C LEU A 77 -6.00 -6.14 -9.40
N ALA A 78 -5.94 -5.58 -10.61
CA ALA A 78 -6.91 -5.88 -11.66
C ALA A 78 -6.84 -7.34 -12.10
N GLY A 79 -5.72 -8.01 -11.89
CA GLY A 79 -5.54 -9.42 -12.22
C GLY A 79 -5.95 -10.40 -11.13
N LEU A 80 -6.35 -9.94 -9.97
CA LEU A 80 -6.80 -10.81 -8.88
C LEU A 80 -8.20 -11.36 -9.17
N GLN A 81 -8.57 -12.44 -8.47
CA GLN A 81 -9.88 -13.09 -8.62
C GLN A 81 -10.63 -13.04 -7.29
N PRO A 82 -11.64 -12.19 -7.13
CA PRO A 82 -12.07 -11.16 -8.08
C PRO A 82 -11.10 -9.98 -8.13
N PRO A 83 -11.17 -9.14 -9.17
CA PRO A 83 -10.28 -8.00 -9.27
C PRO A 83 -10.54 -6.97 -8.17
N LEU A 84 -9.47 -6.32 -7.75
CA LEU A 84 -9.54 -5.22 -6.80
C LEU A 84 -9.16 -3.92 -7.48
N ALA A 85 -9.74 -2.83 -6.99
CA ALA A 85 -9.36 -1.48 -7.36
C ALA A 85 -8.94 -0.72 -6.10
N ALA A 86 -8.00 0.20 -6.23
CA ALA A 86 -7.51 0.98 -5.11
C ALA A 86 -7.37 2.45 -5.49
N ARG A 87 -7.49 3.32 -4.48
CA ARG A 87 -7.07 4.71 -4.58
C ARG A 87 -5.64 4.81 -4.09
N ALA A 88 -4.88 5.74 -4.67
CA ALA A 88 -3.52 6.00 -4.23
C ALA A 88 -3.29 7.50 -4.18
N GLY A 89 -2.74 7.97 -3.07
CA GLY A 89 -2.34 9.36 -2.90
C GLY A 89 -0.84 9.44 -2.73
N LEU A 90 -0.20 10.36 -3.44
CA LEU A 90 1.23 10.56 -3.42
C LEU A 90 1.58 11.91 -2.79
N HIS A 91 2.45 11.89 -1.79
CA HIS A 91 3.00 13.08 -1.17
C HIS A 91 4.53 13.04 -1.28
N VAL A 92 5.12 14.15 -1.69
CA VAL A 92 6.58 14.28 -1.78
C VAL A 92 7.02 15.44 -0.89
N GLY A 93 7.96 15.17 -0.01
CA GLY A 93 8.48 16.18 0.89
C GLY A 93 9.45 15.62 1.91
N PRO A 94 9.95 16.47 2.81
CA PRO A 94 10.82 16.01 3.89
C PRO A 94 10.05 15.07 4.82
N VAL A 95 10.71 13.99 5.23
CA VAL A 95 10.11 12.97 6.09
C VAL A 95 10.99 12.76 7.31
N LEU A 96 10.39 12.82 8.49
CA LEU A 96 11.02 12.45 9.74
C LEU A 96 10.36 11.20 10.26
N LEU A 97 11.09 10.08 10.24
CA LEU A 97 10.61 8.83 10.81
C LEU A 97 11.00 8.74 12.27
N ARG A 98 10.04 8.39 13.12
CA ARG A 98 10.27 8.19 14.54
C ARG A 98 9.82 6.80 14.94
N GLU A 99 10.61 6.14 15.78
CA GLU A 99 10.13 4.96 16.48
C GLU A 99 9.24 5.41 17.63
N ASN A 100 8.07 4.82 17.75
CA ASN A 100 7.17 5.04 18.88
C ASN A 100 7.53 4.07 19.99
N LEU A 101 8.31 4.56 20.96
CA LEU A 101 8.61 3.81 22.16
C LEU A 101 7.51 4.07 23.20
N PRO A 102 7.29 3.12 24.14
CA PRO A 102 6.24 3.31 25.16
C PRO A 102 6.35 4.61 25.94
N GLU A 103 7.55 5.07 26.21
CA GLU A 103 7.80 6.31 26.93
C GLU A 103 7.53 7.57 26.10
N ASP A 104 7.34 7.44 24.80
CA ASP A 104 7.03 8.56 23.90
C ASP A 104 5.52 8.81 23.75
N VAL A 105 4.72 7.99 24.37
CA VAL A 105 3.27 8.04 24.28
C VAL A 105 2.65 8.94 25.34
#